data_1a5959b49a2f8d066538be60caccbc58
#
_entry.id   1a5959b49a2f8d066538be60caccbc58
#
_cell.length_a   1.000
_cell.length_b   1.000
_cell.length_c   1.000
_cell.angle_alpha   90.00
_cell.angle_beta   90.00
_cell.angle_gamma   90.00
#
_symmetry.space_group_name_H-M   'P 1'
#
loop_
_entity.id
_entity.type
_entity.pdbx_description
1 polymer ?
#
loop_
_entity_poly.entity_id
_entity_poly.type
_entity_poly.pdbx_seq_one_letter_code
_entity_poly.pdbx_strand_id
1 'polypeptide(L)'
;GLSIMKGGLAMNQVYLIYGNEPQLIEEEKQKFFFSHKNLDVRVLHDEAGPSKISEQLMEDSLFGVAKVFCLINLPILKKVGQKESQEWDALAELLMNYTGDNPVLIIYHDMVDKRLKQNKKILESIPNNECKRLEGDDLLMWIRQYCTSNGYTLTPDGHDYLSHLLELWQDVPVAFMRTEFDRYFLLLGNHKKIDKSFLMEHSSNYGAKNIFTFKEALLKQDVNTLLELFPFMFSYKEIDRAMGYIEGQLRLQLLVSECRAAGMTAKQIENFCKENGASYKPYPIKLDYEASSSISIKALK
;
A
#
# COMPACT_ATOMS: atom_id res chain seq x y z
N GLY A 1 -15.77 -1.49 -6.12
CA GLY A 1 -17.16 -1.88 -6.00
C GLY A 1 -17.61 -2.56 -7.27
N LEU A 2 -17.86 -3.89 -7.23
CA LEU A 2 -18.49 -4.63 -8.31
C LEU A 2 -19.90 -4.05 -8.55
N SER A 3 -20.02 -3.24 -9.59
CA SER A 3 -21.34 -2.83 -10.09
C SER A 3 -21.99 -4.02 -10.78
N ILE A 4 -22.92 -4.67 -10.08
CA ILE A 4 -23.83 -5.63 -10.69
C ILE A 4 -24.85 -4.83 -11.52
N MET A 5 -24.57 -4.64 -12.79
CA MET A 5 -25.57 -4.17 -13.73
C MET A 5 -26.35 -5.37 -14.26
N LYS A 6 -27.59 -5.54 -13.80
CA LYS A 6 -28.60 -6.35 -14.43
C LYS A 6 -29.00 -5.71 -15.77
N GLY A 7 -28.64 -6.37 -16.87
CA GLY A 7 -29.06 -5.99 -18.21
C GLY A 7 -28.20 -6.75 -19.21
N GLY A 8 -28.80 -7.70 -19.94
CA GLY A 8 -28.16 -8.70 -20.81
C GLY A 8 -27.25 -8.11 -21.90
N LEU A 9 -26.03 -7.81 -21.54
CA LEU A 9 -24.87 -7.64 -22.41
C LEU A 9 -23.93 -8.77 -22.08
N ALA A 10 -23.36 -9.44 -23.08
CA ALA A 10 -22.39 -10.52 -22.95
C ALA A 10 -21.36 -10.11 -21.89
N MET A 11 -21.27 -10.86 -20.78
CA MET A 11 -20.27 -10.59 -19.75
C MET A 11 -18.91 -10.70 -20.43
N ASN A 12 -18.13 -9.60 -20.38
CA ASN A 12 -16.77 -9.63 -20.88
C ASN A 12 -16.02 -10.73 -20.15
N GLN A 13 -15.67 -11.79 -20.87
CA GLN A 13 -15.05 -13.00 -20.29
C GLN A 13 -13.58 -12.78 -19.92
N VAL A 14 -13.01 -11.62 -20.29
CA VAL A 14 -11.62 -11.27 -20.03
C VAL A 14 -11.55 -10.20 -18.93
N TYR A 15 -10.69 -10.43 -17.97
CA TYR A 15 -10.42 -9.49 -16.88
C TYR A 15 -8.90 -9.30 -16.71
N LEU A 16 -8.45 -8.08 -16.46
CA LEU A 16 -7.05 -7.74 -16.29
C LEU A 16 -6.77 -7.22 -14.87
N ILE A 17 -5.80 -7.84 -14.22
CA ILE A 17 -5.23 -7.35 -12.95
C ILE A 17 -3.79 -6.93 -13.23
N TYR A 18 -3.41 -5.71 -12.86
CA TYR A 18 -2.04 -5.24 -13.03
C TYR A 18 -1.60 -4.34 -11.88
N GLY A 19 -0.30 -4.23 -11.66
CA GLY A 19 0.24 -3.33 -10.66
C GLY A 19 1.55 -3.80 -10.04
N ASN A 20 2.01 -3.04 -9.07
CA ASN A 20 3.27 -3.28 -8.36
C ASN A 20 3.08 -3.66 -6.88
N GLU A 21 1.84 -3.98 -6.47
CA GLU A 21 1.56 -4.49 -5.12
C GLU A 21 1.10 -5.95 -5.17
N PRO A 22 2.03 -6.92 -4.95
CA PRO A 22 1.75 -8.34 -5.11
C PRO A 22 0.61 -8.85 -4.25
N GLN A 23 0.46 -8.34 -3.02
CA GLN A 23 -0.60 -8.76 -2.10
C GLN A 23 -1.98 -8.39 -2.64
N LEU A 24 -2.15 -7.20 -3.21
CA LEU A 24 -3.41 -6.77 -3.79
C LEU A 24 -3.72 -7.55 -5.07
N ILE A 25 -2.71 -7.86 -5.89
CA ILE A 25 -2.87 -8.72 -7.07
C ILE A 25 -3.38 -10.10 -6.65
N GLU A 26 -2.80 -10.69 -5.62
CA GLU A 26 -3.23 -12.00 -5.12
C GLU A 26 -4.65 -11.97 -4.56
N GLU A 27 -5.03 -10.93 -3.81
CA GLU A 27 -6.39 -10.76 -3.31
C GLU A 27 -7.42 -10.64 -4.45
N GLU A 28 -7.14 -9.87 -5.49
CA GLU A 28 -8.02 -9.74 -6.66
C GLU A 28 -8.08 -11.04 -7.47
N LYS A 29 -6.96 -11.73 -7.63
CA LYS A 29 -6.89 -13.05 -8.26
C LYS A 29 -7.77 -14.07 -7.53
N GLN A 30 -7.69 -14.11 -6.21
CA GLN A 30 -8.52 -15.01 -5.38
C GLN A 30 -10.02 -14.70 -5.52
N LYS A 31 -10.42 -13.42 -5.58
CA LYS A 31 -11.80 -13.02 -5.83
C LYS A 31 -12.29 -13.50 -7.19
N PHE A 32 -11.46 -13.38 -8.22
CA PHE A 32 -11.78 -13.87 -9.56
C PHE A 32 -11.99 -15.40 -9.57
N PHE A 33 -11.06 -16.16 -9.01
CA PHE A 33 -11.20 -17.62 -8.94
C PHE A 33 -12.35 -18.07 -8.05
N PHE A 34 -12.66 -17.34 -7.00
CA PHE A 34 -13.82 -17.63 -6.17
C PHE A 34 -15.14 -17.52 -6.95
N SER A 35 -15.26 -16.59 -7.88
CA SER A 35 -16.42 -16.43 -8.76
C SER A 35 -16.48 -17.49 -9.88
N HIS A 36 -15.37 -18.20 -10.14
CA HIS A 36 -15.25 -19.22 -11.18
C HIS A 36 -14.92 -20.60 -10.57
N LYS A 37 -15.52 -20.93 -9.43
CA LYS A 37 -15.35 -22.23 -8.78
C LYS A 37 -15.72 -23.38 -9.74
N ASN A 38 -15.05 -24.50 -9.60
CA ASN A 38 -15.26 -25.74 -10.36
C ASN A 38 -14.75 -25.69 -11.82
N LEU A 39 -14.00 -24.69 -12.22
CA LEU A 39 -13.32 -24.66 -13.51
C LEU A 39 -11.86 -25.13 -13.36
N ASP A 40 -11.37 -25.86 -14.35
CA ASP A 40 -9.95 -26.25 -14.41
C ASP A 40 -9.11 -25.03 -14.78
N VAL A 41 -8.08 -24.69 -13.97
CA VAL A 41 -7.23 -23.52 -14.20
C VAL A 41 -6.06 -23.87 -15.09
N ARG A 42 -5.95 -23.19 -16.22
CA ARG A 42 -4.81 -23.26 -17.16
C ARG A 42 -3.97 -22.00 -17.06
N VAL A 43 -2.75 -22.16 -16.53
CA VAL A 43 -1.80 -21.06 -16.42
C VAL A 43 -0.88 -21.06 -17.63
N LEU A 44 -0.77 -19.92 -18.32
CA LEU A 44 0.05 -19.73 -19.50
C LEU A 44 0.98 -18.54 -19.31
N HIS A 45 2.24 -18.74 -19.63
CA HIS A 45 3.30 -17.74 -19.63
C HIS A 45 3.76 -17.44 -21.04
N ASP A 46 4.63 -16.45 -21.21
CA ASP A 46 5.16 -16.00 -22.51
C ASP A 46 5.95 -17.08 -23.27
N GLU A 47 6.59 -18.01 -22.55
CA GLU A 47 7.32 -19.14 -23.17
C GLU A 47 6.44 -20.03 -24.02
N ALA A 48 5.13 -20.09 -23.78
CA ALA A 48 4.21 -20.84 -24.62
C ALA A 48 4.09 -20.27 -26.05
N GLY A 49 4.38 -18.98 -26.23
CA GLY A 49 4.28 -18.26 -27.48
C GLY A 49 2.85 -17.80 -27.81
N PRO A 50 2.72 -16.67 -28.54
CA PRO A 50 1.41 -16.04 -28.79
C PRO A 50 0.48 -16.89 -29.65
N SER A 51 0.99 -17.59 -30.66
CA SER A 51 0.18 -18.46 -31.53
C SER A 51 -0.45 -19.61 -30.78
N LYS A 52 0.32 -20.30 -29.93
CA LYS A 52 -0.17 -21.43 -29.14
C LYS A 52 -1.17 -20.97 -28.07
N ILE A 53 -0.93 -19.80 -27.46
CA ILE A 53 -1.90 -19.22 -26.52
C ILE A 53 -3.21 -18.90 -27.25
N SER A 54 -3.15 -18.26 -28.42
CA SER A 54 -4.33 -17.97 -29.24
C SER A 54 -5.11 -19.23 -29.61
N GLU A 55 -4.43 -20.29 -30.02
CA GLU A 55 -5.06 -21.59 -30.33
C GLU A 55 -5.80 -22.15 -29.12
N GLN A 56 -5.16 -22.18 -27.95
CA GLN A 56 -5.79 -22.70 -26.72
C GLN A 56 -7.00 -21.87 -26.28
N LEU A 57 -6.95 -20.54 -26.41
CA LEU A 57 -8.06 -19.65 -26.05
C LEU A 57 -9.28 -19.85 -26.95
N MET A 58 -9.07 -20.20 -28.21
CA MET A 58 -10.12 -20.37 -29.22
C MET A 58 -10.54 -21.83 -29.40
N GLU A 59 -9.94 -22.76 -28.64
CA GLU A 59 -10.30 -24.16 -28.68
C GLU A 59 -11.73 -24.36 -28.14
N ASP A 60 -12.62 -24.92 -28.95
CA ASP A 60 -14.00 -25.14 -28.58
C ASP A 60 -14.12 -26.16 -27.42
N SER A 61 -14.89 -25.80 -26.41
CA SER A 61 -15.14 -26.65 -25.25
C SER A 61 -16.18 -27.74 -25.48
N LEU A 62 -16.56 -28.03 -26.72
CA LEU A 62 -17.62 -28.96 -27.08
C LEU A 62 -17.46 -30.39 -26.49
N PHE A 63 -16.24 -30.77 -26.12
CA PHE A 63 -15.92 -32.06 -25.50
C PHE A 63 -14.98 -31.95 -24.31
N GLY A 64 -14.69 -30.73 -23.81
CA GLY A 64 -13.73 -30.49 -22.74
C GLY A 64 -14.37 -30.03 -21.42
N VAL A 65 -13.63 -30.21 -20.34
CA VAL A 65 -13.96 -29.61 -19.06
C VAL A 65 -13.85 -28.07 -19.21
N ALA A 66 -14.85 -27.34 -18.72
CA ALA A 66 -14.82 -25.89 -18.70
C ALA A 66 -13.56 -25.39 -17.94
N LYS A 67 -12.84 -24.44 -18.54
CA LYS A 67 -11.52 -23.99 -18.08
C LYS A 67 -11.55 -22.51 -17.74
N VAL A 68 -10.62 -22.09 -16.90
CA VAL A 68 -10.23 -20.70 -16.72
C VAL A 68 -8.79 -20.55 -17.20
N PHE A 69 -8.55 -19.63 -18.12
CA PHE A 69 -7.19 -19.30 -18.54
C PHE A 69 -6.62 -18.19 -17.66
N CYS A 70 -5.42 -18.40 -17.14
CA CYS A 70 -4.66 -17.40 -16.39
C CYS A 70 -3.39 -17.07 -17.17
N LEU A 71 -3.35 -15.88 -17.76
CA LEU A 71 -2.25 -15.40 -18.59
C LEU A 71 -1.36 -14.49 -17.75
N ILE A 72 -0.09 -14.88 -17.55
CA ILE A 72 0.80 -14.19 -16.62
C ILE A 72 1.94 -13.49 -17.36
N ASN A 73 2.07 -12.18 -17.14
CA ASN A 73 3.16 -11.33 -17.61
C ASN A 73 3.42 -11.42 -19.12
N LEU A 74 2.35 -11.56 -19.91
CA LEU A 74 2.49 -11.59 -21.36
C LEU A 74 2.91 -10.20 -21.89
N PRO A 75 3.77 -10.13 -22.94
CA PRO A 75 4.25 -8.87 -23.50
C PRO A 75 3.22 -8.16 -24.40
N ILE A 76 1.94 -8.24 -24.07
CA ILE A 76 0.83 -7.52 -24.73
C ILE A 76 0.71 -6.08 -24.24
N LEU A 77 1.11 -5.82 -22.98
CA LEU A 77 1.25 -4.48 -22.42
C LEU A 77 2.66 -3.97 -22.72
N LYS A 78 2.74 -2.88 -23.45
CA LYS A 78 4.00 -2.34 -23.97
C LYS A 78 4.77 -1.56 -22.91
N LYS A 79 6.11 -1.64 -23.00
CA LYS A 79 7.05 -0.77 -22.29
C LYS A 79 7.82 0.10 -23.26
N VAL A 80 8.25 1.28 -22.83
CA VAL A 80 9.11 2.15 -23.64
C VAL A 80 10.39 1.39 -24.00
N GLY A 81 10.75 1.40 -25.28
CA GLY A 81 11.92 0.67 -25.81
C GLY A 81 11.72 -0.84 -25.98
N GLN A 82 10.54 -1.37 -25.73
CA GLN A 82 10.22 -2.76 -26.03
C GLN A 82 10.17 -2.99 -27.54
N LYS A 83 10.78 -4.10 -27.99
CA LYS A 83 10.74 -4.52 -29.40
C LYS A 83 9.29 -4.84 -29.81
N GLU A 84 8.85 -4.31 -30.92
CA GLU A 84 7.53 -4.61 -31.46
C GLU A 84 7.45 -6.06 -31.94
N SER A 85 6.28 -6.69 -31.73
CA SER A 85 5.96 -8.03 -32.20
C SER A 85 4.54 -8.08 -32.69
N GLN A 86 4.36 -8.32 -33.98
CA GLN A 86 3.03 -8.42 -34.62
C GLN A 86 2.21 -9.57 -34.02
N GLU A 87 2.87 -10.66 -33.63
CA GLU A 87 2.19 -11.83 -33.07
C GLU A 87 1.61 -11.55 -31.68
N TRP A 88 2.35 -10.86 -30.81
CA TRP A 88 1.85 -10.45 -29.50
C TRP A 88 0.77 -9.36 -29.62
N ASP A 89 0.90 -8.48 -30.61
CA ASP A 89 -0.13 -7.47 -30.92
C ASP A 89 -1.43 -8.13 -31.41
N ALA A 90 -1.33 -9.18 -32.22
CA ALA A 90 -2.49 -9.96 -32.67
C ALA A 90 -3.18 -10.67 -31.49
N LEU A 91 -2.42 -11.21 -30.52
CA LEU A 91 -2.99 -11.77 -29.31
C LEU A 91 -3.70 -10.70 -28.45
N ALA A 92 -3.13 -9.50 -28.33
CA ALA A 92 -3.77 -8.40 -27.63
C ALA A 92 -5.11 -8.01 -28.29
N GLU A 93 -5.16 -7.95 -29.63
CA GLU A 93 -6.42 -7.69 -30.37
C GLU A 93 -7.43 -8.82 -30.15
N LEU A 94 -7.01 -10.08 -30.16
CA LEU A 94 -7.87 -11.23 -29.87
C LEU A 94 -8.49 -11.10 -28.47
N LEU A 95 -7.69 -10.76 -27.45
CA LEU A 95 -8.16 -10.60 -26.07
C LEU A 95 -9.13 -9.43 -25.91
N MET A 96 -8.89 -8.31 -26.60
CA MET A 96 -9.82 -7.15 -26.58
C MET A 96 -11.16 -7.45 -27.25
N ASN A 97 -11.20 -8.37 -28.21
CA ASN A 97 -12.39 -8.80 -28.94
C ASN A 97 -12.75 -10.26 -28.68
N TYR A 98 -12.43 -10.77 -27.52
CA TYR A 98 -12.56 -12.17 -27.17
C TYR A 98 -13.99 -12.65 -27.24
N THR A 99 -14.20 -13.75 -27.96
CA THR A 99 -15.51 -14.40 -28.16
C THR A 99 -15.55 -15.84 -27.68
N GLY A 100 -14.49 -16.32 -27.05
CA GLY A 100 -14.43 -17.69 -26.53
C GLY A 100 -15.32 -17.88 -25.29
N ASP A 101 -15.63 -19.13 -25.00
CA ASP A 101 -16.55 -19.51 -23.90
C ASP A 101 -15.88 -19.55 -22.54
N ASN A 102 -14.55 -19.69 -22.49
CA ASN A 102 -13.80 -19.85 -21.25
C ASN A 102 -13.39 -18.49 -20.69
N PRO A 103 -13.58 -18.23 -19.38
CA PRO A 103 -13.08 -17.02 -18.73
C PRO A 103 -11.55 -16.88 -18.84
N VAL A 104 -11.07 -15.68 -19.01
CA VAL A 104 -9.65 -15.36 -19.13
C VAL A 104 -9.26 -14.29 -18.10
N LEU A 105 -8.31 -14.63 -17.25
CA LEU A 105 -7.67 -13.70 -16.32
C LEU A 105 -6.28 -13.34 -16.84
N ILE A 106 -6.03 -12.07 -17.05
CA ILE A 106 -4.70 -11.55 -17.39
C ILE A 106 -4.11 -10.94 -16.12
N ILE A 107 -2.90 -11.36 -15.76
CA ILE A 107 -2.14 -10.81 -14.63
C ILE A 107 -0.85 -10.21 -15.14
N TYR A 108 -0.59 -8.95 -14.77
CA TYR A 108 0.62 -8.23 -15.12
C TYR A 108 1.24 -7.61 -13.87
N HIS A 109 2.40 -8.13 -13.45
CA HIS A 109 3.08 -7.73 -12.22
C HIS A 109 3.97 -6.50 -12.40
N ASP A 110 3.42 -5.46 -13.02
CA ASP A 110 4.08 -4.17 -13.15
C ASP A 110 3.06 -3.06 -13.41
N MET A 111 3.49 -1.82 -13.30
CA MET A 111 2.68 -0.67 -13.67
C MET A 111 2.56 -0.54 -15.19
N VAL A 112 1.40 -0.14 -15.66
CA VAL A 112 1.12 0.06 -17.08
C VAL A 112 1.37 1.50 -17.47
N ASP A 113 2.21 1.73 -18.48
CA ASP A 113 2.38 3.08 -19.05
C ASP A 113 1.16 3.46 -19.90
N LYS A 114 0.28 4.25 -19.29
CA LYS A 114 -0.98 4.72 -19.89
C LYS A 114 -0.80 5.73 -21.03
N ARG A 115 0.43 6.22 -21.27
CA ARG A 115 0.74 7.12 -22.39
C ARG A 115 0.84 6.36 -23.72
N LEU A 116 1.17 5.07 -23.65
CA LEU A 116 1.29 4.24 -24.84
C LEU A 116 -0.11 3.89 -25.39
N LYS A 117 -0.32 4.16 -26.69
CA LYS A 117 -1.63 4.01 -27.36
C LYS A 117 -2.22 2.61 -27.21
N GLN A 118 -1.39 1.58 -27.37
CA GLN A 118 -1.86 0.19 -27.24
C GLN A 118 -2.29 -0.13 -25.81
N ASN A 119 -1.52 0.29 -24.81
CA ASN A 119 -1.87 0.07 -23.41
C ASN A 119 -3.19 0.75 -23.05
N LYS A 120 -3.35 1.99 -23.48
CA LYS A 120 -4.61 2.74 -23.30
C LYS A 120 -5.78 1.99 -23.92
N LYS A 121 -5.64 1.51 -25.15
CA LYS A 121 -6.69 0.74 -25.85
C LYS A 121 -7.05 -0.54 -25.08
N ILE A 122 -6.08 -1.27 -24.56
CA ILE A 122 -6.31 -2.49 -23.75
C ILE A 122 -7.09 -2.13 -22.47
N LEU A 123 -6.67 -1.10 -21.74
CA LEU A 123 -7.32 -0.69 -20.49
C LEU A 123 -8.76 -0.16 -20.71
N GLU A 124 -9.05 0.43 -21.87
CA GLU A 124 -10.39 0.88 -22.25
C GLU A 124 -11.29 -0.28 -22.70
N SER A 125 -10.71 -1.32 -23.29
CA SER A 125 -11.45 -2.45 -23.88
C SER A 125 -11.69 -3.60 -22.91
N ILE A 126 -10.79 -3.82 -21.95
CA ILE A 126 -10.83 -4.93 -21.01
C ILE A 126 -11.10 -4.40 -19.60
N PRO A 127 -12.13 -4.91 -18.89
CA PRO A 127 -12.34 -4.61 -17.48
C PRO A 127 -11.07 -4.92 -16.68
N ASN A 128 -10.66 -3.97 -15.82
CA ASN A 128 -9.37 -4.08 -15.16
C ASN A 128 -9.36 -3.51 -13.75
N ASN A 129 -8.38 -3.92 -12.97
CA ASN A 129 -8.08 -3.37 -11.65
C ASN A 129 -6.58 -3.09 -11.50
N GLU A 130 -6.26 -1.88 -11.07
CA GLU A 130 -4.91 -1.44 -10.79
C GLU A 130 -4.56 -1.69 -9.32
N CYS A 131 -3.58 -2.55 -9.09
CA CYS A 131 -3.07 -2.93 -7.77
C CYS A 131 -1.74 -2.22 -7.51
N LYS A 132 -1.78 -0.92 -7.27
CA LYS A 132 -0.58 -0.14 -6.97
C LYS A 132 -0.22 -0.15 -5.49
N ARG A 133 1.05 0.09 -5.18
CA ARG A 133 1.54 0.27 -3.81
C ARG A 133 0.67 1.28 -3.06
N LEU A 134 0.26 0.91 -1.88
CA LEU A 134 -0.49 1.79 -0.99
C LEU A 134 0.46 2.60 -0.13
N GLU A 135 0.17 3.89 0.03
CA GLU A 135 0.97 4.83 0.81
C GLU A 135 0.04 5.70 1.67
N GLY A 136 0.57 6.19 2.79
CA GLY A 136 -0.11 7.15 3.65
C GLY A 136 -1.53 6.73 4.04
N ASP A 137 -2.51 7.59 3.74
CA ASP A 137 -3.91 7.38 4.12
C ASP A 137 -4.55 6.17 3.43
N ASP A 138 -4.13 5.81 2.20
CA ASP A 138 -4.63 4.63 1.50
C ASP A 138 -4.20 3.34 2.21
N LEU A 139 -2.95 3.29 2.68
CA LEU A 139 -2.46 2.16 3.48
C LEU A 139 -3.18 2.06 4.82
N LEU A 140 -3.39 3.19 5.51
CA LEU A 140 -4.16 3.23 6.75
C LEU A 140 -5.60 2.78 6.56
N MET A 141 -6.23 3.18 5.46
CA MET A 141 -7.59 2.74 5.12
C MET A 141 -7.64 1.22 4.91
N TRP A 142 -6.67 0.67 4.18
CA TRP A 142 -6.54 -0.78 3.99
C TRP A 142 -6.38 -1.49 5.33
N ILE A 143 -5.50 -1.01 6.21
CA ILE A 143 -5.28 -1.58 7.55
C ILE A 143 -6.58 -1.57 8.38
N ARG A 144 -7.30 -0.46 8.39
CA ARG A 144 -8.59 -0.38 9.11
C ARG A 144 -9.61 -1.39 8.58
N GLN A 145 -9.72 -1.51 7.27
CA GLN A 145 -10.61 -2.49 6.64
C GLN A 145 -10.18 -3.92 6.99
N TYR A 146 -8.87 -4.19 6.97
CA TYR A 146 -8.33 -5.48 7.34
C TYR A 146 -8.63 -5.86 8.80
N CYS A 147 -8.45 -4.94 9.73
CA CYS A 147 -8.86 -5.13 11.12
C CYS A 147 -10.35 -5.45 11.24
N THR A 148 -11.20 -4.63 10.64
CA THR A 148 -12.67 -4.79 10.69
C THR A 148 -13.12 -6.12 10.11
N SER A 149 -12.55 -6.56 8.98
CA SER A 149 -12.86 -7.83 8.33
C SER A 149 -12.48 -9.04 9.21
N ASN A 150 -11.51 -8.88 10.10
CA ASN A 150 -11.10 -9.90 11.06
C ASN A 150 -11.76 -9.75 12.47
N GLY A 151 -12.72 -8.84 12.60
CA GLY A 151 -13.46 -8.60 13.85
C GLY A 151 -12.70 -7.79 14.88
N TYR A 152 -11.70 -7.02 14.50
CA TYR A 152 -10.91 -6.14 15.34
C TYR A 152 -11.15 -4.67 15.02
N THR A 153 -10.90 -3.80 15.98
CA THR A 153 -11.07 -2.35 15.82
C THR A 153 -9.75 -1.65 16.12
N LEU A 154 -9.25 -0.90 15.16
CA LEU A 154 -8.18 0.07 15.37
C LEU A 154 -8.79 1.32 16.03
N THR A 155 -8.39 1.61 17.28
CA THR A 155 -8.90 2.76 18.02
C THR A 155 -8.40 4.10 17.45
N PRO A 156 -9.04 5.24 17.73
CA PRO A 156 -8.60 6.54 17.21
C PRO A 156 -7.15 6.89 17.57
N ASP A 157 -6.73 6.62 18.81
CA ASP A 157 -5.35 6.85 19.26
C ASP A 157 -4.36 5.86 18.63
N GLY A 158 -4.77 4.60 18.42
CA GLY A 158 -4.01 3.61 17.66
C GLY A 158 -3.84 4.01 16.20
N HIS A 159 -4.91 4.50 15.59
CA HIS A 159 -4.86 5.03 14.22
C HIS A 159 -3.89 6.21 14.10
N ASP A 160 -3.96 7.18 15.01
CA ASP A 160 -3.11 8.36 14.98
C ASP A 160 -1.63 7.99 15.18
N TYR A 161 -1.35 7.07 16.11
CA TYR A 161 -0.01 6.55 16.33
C TYR A 161 0.54 5.84 15.08
N LEU A 162 -0.25 4.96 14.47
CA LEU A 162 0.15 4.24 13.28
C LEU A 162 0.34 5.18 12.08
N SER A 163 -0.55 6.17 11.91
CA SER A 163 -0.39 7.22 10.89
C SER A 163 0.95 7.91 11.02
N HIS A 164 1.34 8.28 12.23
CA HIS A 164 2.62 8.93 12.50
C HIS A 164 3.82 8.02 12.22
N LEU A 165 3.75 6.73 12.55
CA LEU A 165 4.77 5.75 12.18
C LEU A 165 4.93 5.62 10.65
N LEU A 166 3.81 5.57 9.93
CA LEU A 166 3.80 5.37 8.47
C LEU A 166 4.25 6.62 7.68
N GLU A 167 4.22 7.81 8.27
CA GLU A 167 4.82 9.01 7.65
C GLU A 167 6.31 8.84 7.41
N LEU A 168 6.98 8.05 8.24
CA LEU A 168 8.43 7.84 8.18
C LEU A 168 8.83 6.64 7.35
N TRP A 169 7.96 5.70 7.23
CA TRP A 169 8.21 4.48 6.53
C TRP A 169 7.61 4.57 5.12
N GLN A 170 8.44 4.85 4.14
CA GLN A 170 8.06 4.81 2.74
C GLN A 170 8.14 3.38 2.21
N ASP A 171 7.34 3.09 1.19
CA ASP A 171 7.31 1.79 0.49
C ASP A 171 7.02 0.58 1.40
N VAL A 172 6.15 0.75 2.38
CA VAL A 172 5.73 -0.38 3.23
C VAL A 172 4.92 -1.38 2.42
N PRO A 173 5.38 -2.64 2.31
CA PRO A 173 4.61 -3.66 1.62
C PRO A 173 3.32 -3.99 2.38
N VAL A 174 2.19 -4.10 1.68
CA VAL A 174 0.92 -4.53 2.27
C VAL A 174 1.04 -5.92 2.91
N ALA A 175 1.81 -6.83 2.29
CA ALA A 175 2.08 -8.15 2.84
C ALA A 175 2.76 -8.10 4.22
N PHE A 176 3.67 -7.15 4.44
CA PHE A 176 4.29 -6.95 5.75
C PHE A 176 3.25 -6.50 6.78
N MET A 177 2.41 -5.51 6.46
CA MET A 177 1.36 -5.05 7.35
C MET A 177 0.35 -6.15 7.65
N ARG A 178 -0.01 -6.96 6.66
CA ARG A 178 -0.85 -8.14 6.89
C ARG A 178 -0.26 -9.08 7.91
N THR A 179 1.00 -9.47 7.75
CA THR A 179 1.70 -10.35 8.69
C THR A 179 1.77 -9.78 10.10
N GLU A 180 2.06 -8.49 10.23
CA GLU A 180 2.09 -7.80 11.53
C GLU A 180 0.71 -7.82 12.21
N PHE A 181 -0.36 -7.49 11.48
CA PHE A 181 -1.69 -7.47 12.04
C PHE A 181 -2.24 -8.88 12.34
N ASP A 182 -1.90 -9.89 11.52
CA ASP A 182 -2.19 -11.30 11.84
C ASP A 182 -1.56 -11.70 13.18
N ARG A 183 -0.32 -11.29 13.43
CA ARG A 183 0.36 -11.48 14.71
C ARG A 183 -0.34 -10.73 15.85
N TYR A 184 -0.79 -9.50 15.64
CA TYR A 184 -1.55 -8.74 16.65
C TYR A 184 -2.87 -9.42 16.97
N PHE A 185 -3.60 -9.94 15.99
CA PHE A 185 -4.84 -10.66 16.22
C PHE A 185 -4.63 -11.91 17.09
N LEU A 186 -3.54 -12.64 16.88
CA LEU A 186 -3.18 -13.78 17.73
C LEU A 186 -2.86 -13.37 19.18
N LEU A 187 -2.11 -12.26 19.35
CA LEU A 187 -1.75 -11.75 20.67
C LEU A 187 -2.97 -11.24 21.45
N LEU A 188 -3.90 -10.58 20.78
CA LEU A 188 -5.10 -10.00 21.38
C LEU A 188 -6.16 -11.05 21.73
N GLY A 189 -6.26 -12.13 20.98
CA GLY A 189 -7.26 -13.16 21.17
C GLY A 189 -8.70 -12.59 21.23
N ASN A 190 -9.31 -12.64 22.40
CA ASN A 190 -10.65 -12.12 22.61
C ASN A 190 -10.72 -10.59 22.82
N HIS A 191 -9.59 -9.96 23.03
CA HIS A 191 -9.51 -8.50 23.16
C HIS A 191 -9.51 -7.88 21.77
N LYS A 192 -10.60 -7.22 21.39
CA LYS A 192 -10.86 -6.82 19.99
C LYS A 192 -10.41 -5.40 19.63
N LYS A 193 -9.68 -4.72 20.51
CA LYS A 193 -9.24 -3.34 20.30
C LYS A 193 -7.72 -3.25 20.18
N ILE A 194 -7.26 -2.58 19.13
CA ILE A 194 -5.86 -2.25 18.88
C ILE A 194 -5.70 -0.76 19.17
N ASP A 195 -5.15 -0.44 20.32
CA ASP A 195 -4.91 0.93 20.76
C ASP A 195 -3.42 1.32 20.66
N LYS A 196 -3.12 2.58 20.97
CA LYS A 196 -1.77 3.10 20.96
C LYS A 196 -0.83 2.31 21.89
N SER A 197 -1.28 1.98 23.10
CA SER A 197 -0.47 1.27 24.09
C SER A 197 -0.06 -0.11 23.58
N PHE A 198 -1.00 -0.85 23.01
CA PHE A 198 -0.75 -2.14 22.41
C PHE A 198 0.25 -2.05 21.24
N LEU A 199 0.08 -1.06 20.34
CA LEU A 199 1.00 -0.86 19.21
C LEU A 199 2.41 -0.47 19.66
N MET A 200 2.54 0.37 20.68
CA MET A 200 3.84 0.74 21.25
C MET A 200 4.59 -0.47 21.84
N GLU A 201 3.87 -1.37 22.50
CA GLU A 201 4.45 -2.55 23.13
C GLU A 201 4.81 -3.64 22.12
N HIS A 202 3.91 -3.90 21.15
CA HIS A 202 3.98 -5.09 20.31
C HIS A 202 4.43 -4.84 18.86
N SER A 203 4.48 -3.59 18.38
CA SER A 203 4.96 -3.36 17.03
C SER A 203 6.44 -3.73 16.89
N SER A 204 6.77 -4.39 15.78
CA SER A 204 8.15 -4.73 15.45
C SER A 204 9.03 -3.49 15.36
N ASN A 205 10.32 -3.63 15.66
CA ASN A 205 11.28 -2.53 15.57
C ASN A 205 11.56 -2.20 14.09
N TYR A 206 10.69 -1.40 13.47
CA TYR A 206 11.03 -0.76 12.21
C TYR A 206 11.81 0.53 12.47
N GLY A 207 12.57 0.99 11.48
CA GLY A 207 13.36 2.21 11.57
C GLY A 207 12.57 3.42 12.07
N ALA A 208 11.28 3.54 11.73
CA ALA A 208 10.40 4.60 12.18
C ALA A 208 10.22 4.63 13.71
N LYS A 209 10.01 3.48 14.37
CA LYS A 209 9.90 3.40 15.82
C LYS A 209 11.20 3.82 16.50
N ASN A 210 12.33 3.42 15.94
CA ASN A 210 13.64 3.80 16.43
C ASN A 210 13.86 5.32 16.33
N ILE A 211 13.39 5.98 15.27
CA ILE A 211 13.48 7.45 15.11
C ILE A 211 12.71 8.17 16.21
N PHE A 212 11.50 7.73 16.55
CA PHE A 212 10.74 8.37 17.65
C PHE A 212 11.41 8.17 18.99
N THR A 213 11.85 6.95 19.29
CA THR A 213 12.59 6.67 20.50
C THR A 213 13.88 7.46 20.57
N PHE A 214 14.58 7.62 19.46
CA PHE A 214 15.79 8.44 19.37
C PHE A 214 15.50 9.93 19.64
N LYS A 215 14.44 10.49 19.03
CA LYS A 215 14.01 11.87 19.31
C LYS A 215 13.70 12.06 20.78
N GLU A 216 12.92 11.17 21.39
CA GLU A 216 12.58 11.25 22.82
C GLU A 216 13.82 11.16 23.71
N ALA A 217 14.73 10.23 23.41
CA ALA A 217 15.99 10.08 24.13
C ALA A 217 16.87 11.35 24.00
N LEU A 218 16.91 11.96 22.81
CA LEU A 218 17.62 13.21 22.59
C LEU A 218 17.05 14.35 23.43
N LEU A 219 15.73 14.49 23.47
CA LEU A 219 15.06 15.54 24.25
C LEU A 219 15.18 15.33 25.75
N LYS A 220 15.26 14.08 26.20
CA LYS A 220 15.45 13.70 27.61
C LYS A 220 16.93 13.60 28.02
N GLN A 221 17.85 13.78 27.08
CA GLN A 221 19.29 13.59 27.28
C GLN A 221 19.66 12.17 27.79
N ASP A 222 18.90 11.18 27.35
CA ASP A 222 19.14 9.77 27.67
C ASP A 222 20.24 9.20 26.74
N VAL A 223 21.50 9.38 27.19
CA VAL A 223 22.70 8.99 26.42
C VAL A 223 22.75 7.48 26.19
N ASN A 224 22.28 6.66 27.11
CA ASN A 224 22.32 5.20 26.97
C ASN A 224 21.41 4.75 25.83
N THR A 225 20.17 5.21 25.80
CA THR A 225 19.22 4.92 24.71
C THR A 225 19.71 5.46 23.38
N LEU A 226 20.33 6.66 23.35
CA LEU A 226 20.91 7.20 22.12
C LEU A 226 22.04 6.31 21.56
N LEU A 227 22.95 5.83 22.42
CA LEU A 227 24.04 4.95 22.00
C LEU A 227 23.54 3.59 21.52
N GLU A 228 22.52 3.02 22.14
CA GLU A 228 21.91 1.77 21.72
C GLU A 228 21.21 1.89 20.35
N LEU A 229 20.54 3.02 20.07
CA LEU A 229 19.82 3.22 18.83
C LEU A 229 20.70 3.70 17.67
N PHE A 230 21.86 4.29 17.97
CA PHE A 230 22.73 4.89 16.97
C PHE A 230 23.09 3.97 15.80
N PRO A 231 23.48 2.70 16.00
CA PRO A 231 23.79 1.78 14.88
C PRO A 231 22.60 1.49 13.97
N PHE A 232 21.36 1.52 14.51
CA PHE A 232 20.12 1.26 13.76
C PHE A 232 19.64 2.49 13.01
N MET A 233 19.92 3.69 13.51
CA MET A 233 19.52 4.95 12.92
C MET A 233 20.40 5.40 11.77
N PHE A 234 21.69 5.10 11.84
CA PHE A 234 22.72 5.64 10.97
C PHE A 234 23.35 4.53 10.11
N SER A 235 22.54 3.62 9.57
CA SER A 235 23.02 2.75 8.49
C SER A 235 23.35 3.61 7.27
N TYR A 236 24.45 3.30 6.59
CA TYR A 236 25.09 4.09 5.54
C TYR A 236 24.17 4.61 4.42
N LYS A 237 23.03 3.96 4.17
CA LYS A 237 22.09 4.33 3.10
C LYS A 237 20.93 5.24 3.53
N GLU A 238 20.73 5.45 4.82
CA GLU A 238 19.54 6.15 5.34
C GLU A 238 19.87 7.34 6.24
N ILE A 239 21.16 7.63 6.44
CA ILE A 239 21.63 8.66 7.38
C ILE A 239 21.05 10.05 7.06
N ASP A 240 21.10 10.47 5.80
CA ASP A 240 20.63 11.80 5.37
C ASP A 240 19.12 11.94 5.60
N ARG A 241 18.38 10.87 5.34
CA ARG A 241 16.94 10.84 5.55
C ARG A 241 16.57 10.87 7.03
N ALA A 242 17.27 10.07 7.85
CA ALA A 242 17.06 10.07 9.30
C ALA A 242 17.40 11.41 9.92
N MET A 243 18.51 12.03 9.52
CA MET A 243 18.93 13.34 9.98
C MET A 243 17.94 14.43 9.58
N GLY A 244 17.52 14.48 8.32
CA GLY A 244 16.52 15.45 7.85
C GLY A 244 15.19 15.32 8.58
N TYR A 245 14.79 14.10 8.88
CA TYR A 245 13.59 13.86 9.67
C TYR A 245 13.74 14.34 11.11
N ILE A 246 14.82 14.00 11.81
CA ILE A 246 15.09 14.44 13.19
C ILE A 246 15.12 15.97 13.25
N GLU A 247 15.80 16.61 12.30
CA GLU A 247 15.82 18.06 12.21
C GLU A 247 14.41 18.66 12.08
N GLY A 248 13.59 18.12 11.19
CA GLY A 248 12.20 18.54 11.02
C GLY A 248 11.37 18.38 12.30
N GLN A 249 11.55 17.28 13.02
CA GLN A 249 10.88 17.02 14.30
C GLN A 249 11.33 17.96 15.42
N LEU A 250 12.61 18.29 15.49
CA LEU A 250 13.13 19.25 16.47
C LEU A 250 12.67 20.67 16.17
N ARG A 251 12.59 21.06 14.90
CA ARG A 251 12.02 22.35 14.47
C ARG A 251 10.55 22.48 14.86
N LEU A 252 9.74 21.42 14.66
CA LEU A 252 8.35 21.41 15.11
C LEU A 252 8.26 21.53 16.63
N GLN A 253 9.07 20.76 17.38
CA GLN A 253 9.12 20.86 18.84
C GLN A 253 9.47 22.27 19.31
N LEU A 254 10.43 22.93 18.70
CA LEU A 254 10.81 24.30 19.02
C LEU A 254 9.65 25.26 18.76
N LEU A 255 9.03 25.21 17.58
CA LEU A 255 7.88 26.03 17.21
C LEU A 255 6.73 25.87 18.22
N VAL A 256 6.35 24.65 18.53
CA VAL A 256 5.26 24.35 19.46
C VAL A 256 5.59 24.83 20.86
N SER A 257 6.85 24.64 21.31
CA SER A 257 7.29 25.10 22.63
C SER A 257 7.29 26.63 22.76
N GLU A 258 7.70 27.33 21.72
CA GLU A 258 7.66 28.81 21.69
C GLU A 258 6.22 29.33 21.67
N CYS A 259 5.35 28.75 20.85
CA CYS A 259 3.94 29.14 20.78
C CYS A 259 3.22 28.85 22.12
N ARG A 260 3.50 27.74 22.78
CA ARG A 260 2.95 27.45 24.11
C ARG A 260 3.46 28.44 25.15
N ALA A 261 4.74 28.77 25.14
CA ALA A 261 5.31 29.79 26.03
C ALA A 261 4.66 31.17 25.82
N ALA A 262 4.18 31.45 24.61
CA ALA A 262 3.40 32.65 24.28
C ALA A 262 1.91 32.53 24.67
N GLY A 263 1.49 31.43 25.32
CA GLY A 263 0.14 31.23 25.82
C GLY A 263 -0.85 30.63 24.83
N MET A 264 -0.38 30.10 23.68
CA MET A 264 -1.23 29.45 22.69
C MET A 264 -1.61 28.04 23.12
N THR A 265 -2.85 27.64 22.84
CA THR A 265 -3.31 26.25 22.96
C THR A 265 -2.86 25.42 21.75
N ALA A 266 -2.88 24.08 21.87
CA ALA A 266 -2.53 23.19 20.75
C ALA A 266 -3.39 23.47 19.50
N LYS A 267 -4.69 23.76 19.67
CA LYS A 267 -5.58 24.09 18.57
C LYS A 267 -5.26 25.43 17.89
N GLN A 268 -4.87 26.42 18.67
CA GLN A 268 -4.40 27.71 18.14
C GLN A 268 -3.11 27.55 17.36
N ILE A 269 -2.18 26.70 17.82
CA ILE A 269 -0.94 26.39 17.11
C ILE A 269 -1.23 25.70 15.78
N GLU A 270 -2.16 24.75 15.75
CA GLU A 270 -2.60 24.08 14.51
C GLU A 270 -3.11 25.10 13.49
N ASN A 271 -3.99 26.01 13.91
CA ASN A 271 -4.52 27.07 13.04
C ASN A 271 -3.42 28.02 12.57
N PHE A 272 -2.52 28.45 13.47
CA PHE A 272 -1.37 29.29 13.14
C PHE A 272 -0.48 28.65 12.06
N CYS A 273 -0.18 27.34 12.19
CA CYS A 273 0.60 26.62 11.19
C CYS A 273 -0.11 26.62 9.83
N LYS A 274 -1.41 26.34 9.78
CA LYS A 274 -2.20 26.34 8.54
C LYS A 274 -2.21 27.71 7.85
N GLU A 275 -2.43 28.78 8.61
CA GLU A 275 -2.45 30.15 8.11
C GLU A 275 -1.09 30.60 7.54
N ASN A 276 0.00 30.06 8.05
CA ASN A 276 1.35 30.34 7.59
C ASN A 276 1.91 29.31 6.59
N GLY A 277 1.04 28.48 6.01
CA GLY A 277 1.41 27.54 4.94
C GLY A 277 2.17 26.29 5.40
N ALA A 278 2.20 26.03 6.71
CA ALA A 278 2.84 24.84 7.27
C ALA A 278 1.81 23.73 7.48
N SER A 279 1.93 22.65 6.70
CA SER A 279 1.03 21.48 6.75
C SER A 279 1.45 20.46 7.80
N TYR A 280 1.40 20.82 9.08
CA TYR A 280 1.57 19.85 10.15
C TYR A 280 0.22 19.21 10.51
N LYS A 281 0.23 17.87 10.72
CA LYS A 281 -0.95 17.16 11.20
C LYS A 281 -1.21 17.51 12.68
N PRO A 282 -2.49 17.46 13.14
CA PRO A 282 -2.84 17.77 14.52
C PRO A 282 -2.15 16.91 15.57
N TYR A 283 -1.94 15.62 15.28
CA TYR A 283 -1.38 14.68 16.23
C TYR A 283 0.07 14.97 16.64
N PRO A 284 1.03 15.20 15.73
CA PRO A 284 2.38 15.67 16.09
C PRO A 284 2.39 16.96 16.91
N ILE A 285 1.54 17.94 16.55
CA ILE A 285 1.43 19.20 17.32
C ILE A 285 0.97 18.92 18.76
N LYS A 286 -0.01 18.06 18.95
CA LYS A 286 -0.50 17.67 20.28
C LYS A 286 0.59 16.98 21.11
N LEU A 287 1.32 16.03 20.52
CA LEU A 287 2.43 15.34 21.20
C LEU A 287 3.52 16.32 21.63
N ASP A 288 3.94 17.21 20.74
CA ASP A 288 4.97 18.20 21.03
C ASP A 288 4.50 19.26 22.04
N TYR A 289 3.20 19.59 22.02
CA TYR A 289 2.59 20.46 23.03
C TYR A 289 2.63 19.84 24.43
N GLU A 290 2.28 18.56 24.57
CA GLU A 290 2.37 17.84 25.83
C GLU A 290 3.82 17.74 26.31
N ALA A 291 4.76 17.42 25.44
CA ALA A 291 6.18 17.30 25.74
C ALA A 291 6.84 18.64 26.12
N SER A 292 6.35 19.76 25.60
CA SER A 292 6.96 21.10 25.79
C SER A 292 6.99 21.56 27.24
N SER A 293 6.19 20.99 28.13
CA SER A 293 6.22 21.28 29.58
C SER A 293 7.53 20.83 30.28
N SER A 294 8.21 19.84 29.70
CA SER A 294 9.43 19.23 30.26
C SER A 294 10.70 19.53 29.45
N ILE A 295 10.59 20.32 28.36
CA ILE A 295 11.69 20.59 27.43
C ILE A 295 12.10 22.06 27.51
N SER A 296 13.41 22.31 27.60
CA SER A 296 13.96 23.65 27.58
C SER A 296 14.02 24.19 26.15
N ILE A 297 13.37 25.34 25.89
CA ILE A 297 13.47 26.04 24.60
C ILE A 297 14.94 26.40 24.26
N LYS A 298 15.74 26.72 25.28
CA LYS A 298 17.16 27.03 25.09
C LYS A 298 17.96 25.83 24.60
N ALA A 299 17.56 24.60 24.98
CA ALA A 299 18.22 23.39 24.54
C ALA A 299 17.82 22.98 23.09
N LEU A 300 16.71 23.52 22.57
CA LEU A 300 16.25 23.30 21.20
C LEU A 300 16.85 24.31 20.19
N LYS A 301 17.34 25.45 20.65
CA LYS A 301 18.04 26.49 19.85
C LYS A 301 19.51 26.15 19.71
#